data_676abaf8d9f4f99d79918ebc593bd538
#
_entry.id   676abaf8d9f4f99d79918ebc593bd538
#
_cell.length_a   1.000
_cell.length_b   1.000
_cell.length_c   1.000
_cell.angle_alpha   90.00
_cell.angle_beta   90.00
_cell.angle_gamma   90.00
#
_symmetry.space_group_name_H-M   'P 1'
#
loop_
_entity.id
_entity.type
_entity.pdbx_description
1 polymer ?
#
loop_
_entity_poly.entity_id
_entity_poly.type
_entity_poly.pdbx_seq_one_letter_code
_entity_poly.pdbx_strand_id
1 'polypeptide(L)'
;VSFTGNVLALDVATVTGWAYGSPGSVPTFGSIRFGKPGGSRAAAYRAFSKWLEKEWNVRDAQPDLIVYESPAVPSIMSGKTNIDTIRLLIGLVEYLEGWCYENFELREATVSQVRAHFLGRNMKSAIAKPMTMARCVELGWKVTNTDEADACALWDYQCRFLRPDLASKTAPIFSKALIR
;
A
#
# COMPACT_ATOMS: atom_id res chain seq x y z
N VAL A 1 -14.89 -4.58 20.17
CA VAL A 1 -15.56 -5.03 18.92
C VAL A 1 -14.45 -5.37 17.94
N SER A 2 -14.44 -6.58 17.39
CA SER A 2 -13.43 -7.02 16.41
C SER A 2 -13.77 -6.43 15.03
N PHE A 3 -12.78 -5.88 14.33
CA PHE A 3 -12.96 -5.36 12.96
C PHE A 3 -13.32 -6.50 12.00
N THR A 4 -14.41 -6.33 11.25
CA THR A 4 -14.93 -7.32 10.29
C THR A 4 -15.01 -6.79 8.86
N GLY A 5 -14.61 -5.54 8.67
CA GLY A 5 -14.68 -4.85 7.38
C GLY A 5 -13.54 -5.19 6.42
N ASN A 6 -13.56 -4.51 5.27
CA ASN A 6 -12.54 -4.62 4.24
C ASN A 6 -11.54 -3.47 4.33
N VAL A 7 -10.27 -3.79 4.10
CA VAL A 7 -9.15 -2.85 4.05
C VAL A 7 -8.71 -2.69 2.60
N LEU A 8 -8.58 -1.45 2.14
CA LEU A 8 -7.90 -1.09 0.90
C LEU A 8 -6.54 -0.50 1.23
N ALA A 9 -5.48 -1.10 0.75
CA ALA A 9 -4.12 -0.58 0.85
C ALA A 9 -3.65 -0.03 -0.50
N LEU A 10 -3.02 1.15 -0.48
CA LEU A 10 -2.58 1.89 -1.65
C LEU A 10 -1.10 2.30 -1.52
N ASP A 11 -0.22 1.73 -2.35
CA ASP A 11 1.12 2.26 -2.60
C ASP A 11 1.02 3.33 -3.69
N VAL A 12 0.73 4.57 -3.25
CA VAL A 12 0.35 5.68 -4.14
C VAL A 12 1.56 6.20 -4.90
N ALA A 13 1.59 5.95 -6.21
CA ALA A 13 2.64 6.38 -7.12
C ALA A 13 2.09 6.57 -8.55
N THR A 14 2.96 6.88 -9.54
CA THR A 14 2.60 6.90 -10.97
C THR A 14 2.13 5.54 -11.48
N VAL A 15 2.67 4.47 -10.91
CA VAL A 15 2.09 3.13 -10.93
C VAL A 15 1.68 2.84 -9.50
N THR A 16 0.40 2.88 -9.22
CA THR A 16 -0.15 2.63 -7.89
C THR A 16 -0.43 1.15 -7.74
N GLY A 17 0.21 0.52 -6.75
CA GLY A 17 -0.16 -0.79 -6.28
C GLY A 17 -1.39 -0.69 -5.36
N TRP A 18 -2.26 -1.68 -5.42
CA TRP A 18 -3.41 -1.77 -4.51
C TRP A 18 -3.62 -3.20 -4.02
N ALA A 19 -4.11 -3.36 -2.79
CA ALA A 19 -4.55 -4.63 -2.23
C ALA A 19 -5.82 -4.43 -1.40
N TYR A 20 -6.79 -5.34 -1.53
CA TYR A 20 -8.11 -5.22 -0.93
C TYR A 20 -8.61 -6.55 -0.37
N GLY A 21 -9.22 -6.51 0.81
CA GLY A 21 -9.85 -7.67 1.44
C GLY A 21 -10.03 -7.52 2.94
N SER A 22 -10.68 -8.49 3.57
CA SER A 22 -10.85 -8.54 5.01
C SER A 22 -9.63 -9.17 5.70
N PRO A 23 -9.27 -8.74 6.94
CA PRO A 23 -8.18 -9.36 7.68
C PRO A 23 -8.33 -10.89 7.80
N GLY A 24 -7.25 -11.61 7.50
CA GLY A 24 -7.21 -13.09 7.52
C GLY A 24 -7.66 -13.77 6.23
N SER A 25 -8.16 -13.02 5.24
CA SER A 25 -8.41 -13.53 3.89
C SER A 25 -7.14 -13.50 3.03
N VAL A 26 -7.23 -13.99 1.80
CA VAL A 26 -6.26 -13.69 0.74
C VAL A 26 -6.73 -12.41 0.06
N PRO A 27 -5.91 -11.34 0.00
CA PRO A 27 -6.33 -10.10 -0.65
C PRO A 27 -6.46 -10.29 -2.16
N THR A 28 -7.37 -9.55 -2.77
CA THR A 28 -7.28 -9.22 -4.19
C THR A 28 -6.31 -8.05 -4.35
N PHE A 29 -5.53 -8.02 -5.42
CA PHE A 29 -4.52 -7.00 -5.62
C PHE A 29 -4.25 -6.76 -7.10
N GLY A 30 -3.60 -5.65 -7.39
CA GLY A 30 -3.17 -5.29 -8.72
C GLY A 30 -2.35 -4.02 -8.73
N SER A 31 -2.00 -3.56 -9.91
CA SER A 31 -1.34 -2.27 -10.11
C SER A 31 -1.95 -1.53 -11.29
N ILE A 32 -1.97 -0.21 -11.20
CA ILE A 32 -2.52 0.66 -12.26
C ILE A 32 -1.63 1.86 -12.50
N ARG A 33 -1.44 2.21 -13.76
CA ARG A 33 -0.64 3.38 -14.16
C ARG A 33 -1.53 4.59 -14.42
N PHE A 34 -1.29 5.67 -13.69
CA PHE A 34 -2.01 6.94 -13.85
C PHE A 34 -1.24 7.98 -14.66
N GLY A 35 0.07 7.85 -14.77
CA GLY A 35 0.91 8.80 -15.49
C GLY A 35 1.94 8.13 -16.40
N LYS A 36 2.41 8.90 -17.39
CA LYS A 36 3.58 8.54 -18.22
C LYS A 36 4.77 9.40 -17.79
N PRO A 37 6.01 8.94 -17.91
CA PRO A 37 7.19 9.79 -17.72
C PRO A 37 7.07 11.05 -18.61
N GLY A 38 7.27 12.26 -18.01
CA GLY A 38 7.11 13.52 -18.71
C GLY A 38 5.66 13.92 -19.09
N GLY A 39 4.66 13.15 -18.66
CA GLY A 39 3.26 13.42 -18.92
C GLY A 39 2.64 14.51 -18.04
N SER A 40 1.42 14.92 -18.37
CA SER A 40 0.67 15.92 -17.60
C SER A 40 0.26 15.39 -16.23
N ARG A 41 0.65 16.12 -15.15
CA ARG A 41 0.19 15.82 -13.77
C ARG A 41 -1.33 15.90 -13.65
N ALA A 42 -1.95 16.88 -14.31
CA ALA A 42 -3.41 17.02 -14.30
C ALA A 42 -4.12 15.81 -14.92
N ALA A 43 -3.54 15.22 -15.98
CA ALA A 43 -4.07 14.00 -16.56
C ALA A 43 -3.96 12.80 -15.61
N ALA A 44 -2.85 12.71 -14.87
CA ALA A 44 -2.64 11.67 -13.86
C ALA A 44 -3.64 11.80 -12.71
N TYR A 45 -3.83 13.02 -12.16
CA TYR A 45 -4.82 13.28 -11.11
C TYR A 45 -6.23 12.92 -11.55
N ARG A 46 -6.60 13.33 -12.76
CA ARG A 46 -7.93 12.99 -13.31
C ARG A 46 -8.11 11.48 -13.50
N ALA A 47 -7.08 10.78 -13.93
CA ALA A 47 -7.15 9.32 -14.08
C ALA A 47 -7.28 8.62 -12.74
N PHE A 48 -6.53 9.08 -11.73
CA PHE A 48 -6.59 8.59 -10.36
C PHE A 48 -7.97 8.83 -9.73
N SER A 49 -8.49 10.05 -9.85
CA SER A 49 -9.84 10.41 -9.40
C SER A 49 -10.92 9.49 -9.97
N LYS A 50 -10.91 9.33 -11.30
CA LYS A 50 -11.88 8.45 -11.96
C LYS A 50 -11.79 7.01 -11.54
N TRP A 51 -10.57 6.52 -11.26
CA TRP A 51 -10.37 5.17 -10.78
C TRP A 51 -10.90 4.99 -9.35
N LEU A 52 -10.62 5.94 -8.44
CA LEU A 52 -11.16 5.91 -7.08
C LEU A 52 -12.69 5.86 -7.11
N GLU A 53 -13.32 6.75 -7.87
CA GLU A 53 -14.78 6.80 -8.00
C GLU A 53 -15.38 5.52 -8.58
N LYS A 54 -14.76 4.99 -9.64
CA LYS A 54 -15.32 3.84 -10.36
C LYS A 54 -15.15 2.54 -9.61
N GLU A 55 -13.98 2.32 -9.01
CA GLU A 55 -13.63 1.01 -8.42
C GLU A 55 -13.95 0.97 -6.92
N TRP A 56 -13.89 2.08 -6.19
CA TRP A 56 -13.94 2.09 -4.74
C TRP A 56 -15.12 2.87 -4.13
N ASN A 57 -15.85 3.63 -4.94
CA ASN A 57 -17.09 4.30 -4.51
C ASN A 57 -18.34 3.51 -4.88
N VAL A 58 -18.21 2.23 -5.20
CA VAL A 58 -19.33 1.33 -5.52
C VAL A 58 -19.77 0.61 -4.25
N ARG A 59 -21.07 0.61 -3.98
CA ARG A 59 -21.67 0.17 -2.70
C ARG A 59 -21.22 -1.21 -2.21
N ASP A 60 -21.02 -2.17 -3.11
CA ASP A 60 -20.68 -3.55 -2.75
C ASP A 60 -19.16 -3.79 -2.61
N ALA A 61 -18.34 -2.83 -2.99
CA ALA A 61 -16.86 -2.92 -2.96
C ALA A 61 -16.21 -1.80 -2.15
N GLN A 62 -16.99 -0.98 -1.43
CA GLN A 62 -16.43 0.08 -0.60
C GLN A 62 -15.54 -0.51 0.50
N PRO A 63 -14.32 0.03 0.69
CA PRO A 63 -13.51 -0.29 1.85
C PRO A 63 -14.09 0.35 3.11
N ASP A 64 -13.99 -0.34 4.24
CA ASP A 64 -14.31 0.22 5.55
C ASP A 64 -13.15 1.06 6.10
N LEU A 65 -11.93 0.78 5.62
CA LEU A 65 -10.72 1.49 5.96
C LEU A 65 -9.77 1.51 4.75
N ILE A 66 -9.16 2.66 4.51
CA ILE A 66 -8.10 2.83 3.52
C ILE A 66 -6.78 3.10 4.25
N VAL A 67 -5.70 2.46 3.81
CA VAL A 67 -4.33 2.73 4.28
C VAL A 67 -3.44 3.06 3.09
N TYR A 68 -2.60 4.07 3.22
CA TYR A 68 -1.62 4.42 2.19
C TYR A 68 -0.21 4.51 2.77
N GLU A 69 0.79 4.29 1.91
CA GLU A 69 2.19 4.46 2.29
C GLU A 69 2.59 5.94 2.21
N SER A 70 3.17 6.45 3.30
CA SER A 70 3.68 7.82 3.39
C SER A 70 4.66 8.13 2.27
N PRO A 71 4.47 9.23 1.53
CA PRO A 71 5.41 9.60 0.48
C PRO A 71 6.80 9.87 1.05
N ALA A 72 7.85 9.41 0.37
CA ALA A 72 9.22 9.63 0.78
C ALA A 72 9.54 11.14 0.84
N VAL A 73 9.99 11.60 2.01
CA VAL A 73 10.30 13.03 2.21
C VAL A 73 11.48 13.46 1.32
N PRO A 74 11.40 14.61 0.63
CA PRO A 74 12.43 15.09 -0.30
C PRO A 74 13.84 15.23 0.27
N SER A 75 14.02 15.43 1.58
CA SER A 75 15.33 15.47 2.23
C SER A 75 16.16 14.18 2.08
N ILE A 76 15.48 13.07 1.81
CA ILE A 76 16.08 11.75 1.56
C ILE A 76 16.39 11.58 0.06
N MET A 77 15.85 12.44 -0.78
CA MET A 77 15.98 12.41 -2.23
C MET A 77 17.25 13.16 -2.66
N SER A 78 18.40 12.66 -2.28
CA SER A 78 19.74 13.21 -2.63
C SER A 78 19.89 13.42 -4.14
N GLY A 79 19.31 14.48 -4.71
CA GLY A 79 19.52 14.97 -6.06
C GLY A 79 19.05 14.07 -7.22
N LYS A 80 18.39 12.95 -6.95
CA LYS A 80 18.04 11.94 -7.96
C LYS A 80 16.58 12.00 -8.43
N THR A 81 15.72 12.75 -7.77
CA THR A 81 14.30 12.82 -8.14
C THR A 81 13.93 14.21 -8.63
N ASN A 82 13.29 14.25 -9.80
CA ASN A 82 12.81 15.49 -10.40
C ASN A 82 11.67 16.08 -9.55
N ILE A 83 11.68 17.41 -9.39
CA ILE A 83 10.64 18.18 -8.69
C ILE A 83 9.22 17.87 -9.21
N ASP A 84 9.08 17.61 -10.49
CA ASP A 84 7.78 17.27 -11.08
C ASP A 84 7.25 15.90 -10.62
N THR A 85 8.16 14.94 -10.41
CA THR A 85 7.80 13.65 -9.82
C THR A 85 7.36 13.83 -8.35
N ILE A 86 8.09 14.63 -7.58
CA ILE A 86 7.73 14.93 -6.19
C ILE A 86 6.34 15.58 -6.11
N ARG A 87 6.10 16.60 -6.92
CA ARG A 87 4.80 17.29 -6.98
C ARG A 87 3.67 16.34 -7.40
N LEU A 88 3.94 15.40 -8.30
CA LEU A 88 2.96 14.43 -8.73
C LEU A 88 2.59 13.49 -7.57
N LEU A 89 3.58 12.93 -6.88
CA LEU A 89 3.36 11.99 -5.77
C LEU A 89 2.62 12.65 -4.62
N ILE A 90 3.07 13.82 -4.18
CA ILE A 90 2.39 14.59 -3.13
C ILE A 90 0.95 14.89 -3.55
N GLY A 91 0.73 15.39 -4.76
CA GLY A 91 -0.61 15.74 -5.22
C GLY A 91 -1.56 14.56 -5.37
N LEU A 92 -1.06 13.34 -5.65
CA LEU A 92 -1.90 12.12 -5.64
C LEU A 92 -2.33 11.77 -4.21
N VAL A 93 -1.41 11.89 -3.24
CA VAL A 93 -1.73 11.63 -1.82
C VAL A 93 -2.69 12.67 -1.27
N GLU A 94 -2.44 13.95 -1.48
CA GLU A 94 -3.35 15.05 -1.08
C GLU A 94 -4.76 14.87 -1.68
N TYR A 95 -4.81 14.41 -2.94
CA TYR A 95 -6.10 14.09 -3.57
C TYR A 95 -6.80 12.93 -2.87
N LEU A 96 -6.06 11.85 -2.54
CA LEU A 96 -6.60 10.70 -1.81
C LEU A 96 -7.14 11.12 -0.44
N GLU A 97 -6.38 11.92 0.30
CA GLU A 97 -6.79 12.42 1.61
C GLU A 97 -8.08 13.24 1.53
N GLY A 98 -8.16 14.16 0.56
CA GLY A 98 -9.37 14.95 0.31
C GLY A 98 -10.58 14.11 -0.11
N TRP A 99 -10.36 13.07 -0.93
CA TRP A 99 -11.42 12.16 -1.35
C TRP A 99 -11.93 11.28 -0.19
N CYS A 100 -11.04 10.88 0.72
CA CYS A 100 -11.41 10.08 1.89
C CYS A 100 -12.10 10.88 2.99
N TYR A 101 -11.86 12.19 3.09
CA TYR A 101 -12.14 13.01 4.28
C TYR A 101 -13.53 12.84 4.90
N GLU A 102 -14.59 12.75 4.09
CA GLU A 102 -15.96 12.62 4.59
C GLU A 102 -16.53 11.19 4.47
N ASN A 103 -15.82 10.30 3.75
CA ASN A 103 -16.41 9.04 3.30
C ASN A 103 -15.73 7.81 3.86
N PHE A 104 -14.44 7.88 4.23
CA PHE A 104 -13.65 6.71 4.59
C PHE A 104 -12.74 6.97 5.80
N GLU A 105 -12.56 5.96 6.64
CA GLU A 105 -11.45 5.98 7.60
C GLU A 105 -10.14 5.83 6.83
N LEU A 106 -9.23 6.80 7.00
CA LEU A 106 -7.94 6.83 6.33
C LEU A 106 -6.80 6.71 7.35
N ARG A 107 -5.81 5.89 7.03
CA ARG A 107 -4.59 5.72 7.83
C ARG A 107 -3.35 5.84 6.96
N GLU A 108 -2.30 6.37 7.55
CA GLU A 108 -0.98 6.48 6.95
C GLU A 108 -0.03 5.47 7.61
N ALA A 109 0.84 4.84 6.82
CA ALA A 109 1.91 3.97 7.31
C ALA A 109 3.24 4.35 6.66
N THR A 110 4.33 4.28 7.42
CA THR A 110 5.66 4.54 6.86
C THR A 110 6.25 3.28 6.23
N VAL A 111 7.05 3.46 5.17
CA VAL A 111 7.84 2.39 4.52
C VAL A 111 8.59 1.52 5.54
N SER A 112 9.18 2.17 6.57
CA SER A 112 9.95 1.46 7.60
C SER A 112 9.08 0.56 8.48
N GLN A 113 7.88 1.01 8.83
CA GLN A 113 6.93 0.22 9.62
C GLN A 113 6.44 -1.00 8.84
N VAL A 114 6.05 -0.80 7.58
CA VAL A 114 5.60 -1.89 6.70
C VAL A 114 6.69 -2.93 6.50
N ARG A 115 7.92 -2.51 6.17
CA ARG A 115 9.06 -3.42 5.99
C ARG A 115 9.44 -4.16 7.28
N ALA A 116 9.47 -3.46 8.42
CA ALA A 116 9.75 -4.09 9.71
C ALA A 116 8.72 -5.16 10.05
N HIS A 117 7.45 -4.91 9.75
CA HIS A 117 6.39 -5.89 9.93
C HIS A 117 6.52 -7.07 8.97
N PHE A 118 6.57 -6.79 7.66
CA PHE A 118 6.41 -7.81 6.62
C PHE A 118 7.69 -8.65 6.41
N LEU A 119 8.87 -8.03 6.58
CA LEU A 119 10.19 -8.66 6.38
C LEU A 119 10.94 -8.90 7.69
N GLY A 120 10.37 -8.52 8.84
CA GLY A 120 11.00 -8.66 10.16
C GLY A 120 12.04 -7.56 10.48
N ARG A 121 12.43 -6.73 9.52
CA ARG A 121 13.35 -5.60 9.70
C ARG A 121 13.21 -4.56 8.60
N ASN A 122 13.57 -3.32 8.92
CA ASN A 122 13.71 -2.30 7.88
C ASN A 122 15.01 -2.50 7.10
N MET A 123 14.96 -2.32 5.78
CA MET A 123 16.12 -2.49 4.88
C MET A 123 16.01 -1.58 3.66
N LYS A 124 17.14 -1.39 2.95
CA LYS A 124 17.18 -0.59 1.72
C LYS A 124 16.28 -1.18 0.63
N SER A 125 15.65 -0.31 -0.17
CA SER A 125 14.68 -0.70 -1.20
C SER A 125 15.22 -1.74 -2.19
N ALA A 126 16.49 -1.66 -2.58
CA ALA A 126 17.08 -2.64 -3.50
C ALA A 126 17.07 -4.09 -2.97
N ILE A 127 17.08 -4.25 -1.64
CA ILE A 127 17.00 -5.56 -0.97
C ILE A 127 15.54 -5.88 -0.63
N ALA A 128 14.79 -4.88 -0.12
CA ALA A 128 13.42 -5.06 0.33
C ALA A 128 12.49 -5.55 -0.80
N LYS A 129 12.54 -4.90 -1.98
CA LYS A 129 11.62 -5.20 -3.08
C LYS A 129 11.62 -6.68 -3.50
N PRO A 130 12.74 -7.32 -3.84
CA PRO A 130 12.73 -8.74 -4.16
C PRO A 130 12.30 -9.63 -2.98
N MET A 131 12.64 -9.25 -1.75
CA MET A 131 12.22 -10.00 -0.55
C MET A 131 10.72 -9.88 -0.30
N THR A 132 10.11 -8.71 -0.51
CA THR A 132 8.66 -8.52 -0.40
C THR A 132 7.93 -9.39 -1.42
N MET A 133 8.39 -9.43 -2.67
CA MET A 133 7.82 -10.33 -3.69
C MET A 133 7.94 -11.80 -3.29
N ALA A 134 9.13 -12.24 -2.88
CA ALA A 134 9.33 -13.62 -2.42
C ALA A 134 8.39 -13.97 -1.26
N ARG A 135 8.24 -13.05 -0.31
CA ARG A 135 7.33 -13.25 0.83
C ARG A 135 5.86 -13.35 0.41
N CYS A 136 5.41 -12.55 -0.55
CA CYS A 136 4.05 -12.67 -1.11
C CYS A 136 3.86 -14.07 -1.72
N VAL A 137 4.82 -14.57 -2.48
CA VAL A 137 4.77 -15.93 -3.07
C VAL A 137 4.70 -17.01 -1.99
N GLU A 138 5.48 -16.89 -0.90
CA GLU A 138 5.42 -17.82 0.24
C GLU A 138 4.05 -17.84 0.91
N LEU A 139 3.35 -16.70 0.94
CA LEU A 139 1.99 -16.56 1.45
C LEU A 139 0.92 -17.04 0.45
N GLY A 140 1.32 -17.47 -0.74
CA GLY A 140 0.42 -17.91 -1.81
C GLY A 140 -0.17 -16.77 -2.63
N TRP A 141 0.32 -15.53 -2.46
CA TRP A 141 -0.12 -14.36 -3.22
C TRP A 141 0.69 -14.24 -4.51
N LYS A 142 0.03 -14.41 -5.63
CA LYS A 142 0.69 -14.49 -6.96
C LYS A 142 0.94 -13.10 -7.54
N VAL A 143 1.68 -12.25 -6.83
CA VAL A 143 2.06 -10.91 -7.30
C VAL A 143 2.96 -11.00 -8.54
N THR A 144 2.79 -10.07 -9.46
CA THR A 144 3.52 -10.04 -10.75
C THR A 144 4.58 -8.95 -10.81
N ASN A 145 4.52 -7.97 -9.92
CA ASN A 145 5.45 -6.85 -9.87
C ASN A 145 5.60 -6.31 -8.43
N THR A 146 6.55 -5.39 -8.25
CA THR A 146 6.87 -4.83 -6.93
C THR A 146 5.78 -3.93 -6.37
N ASP A 147 5.01 -3.25 -7.21
CA ASP A 147 3.96 -2.33 -6.77
C ASP A 147 2.81 -3.12 -6.14
N GLU A 148 2.44 -4.26 -6.73
CA GLU A 148 1.48 -5.20 -6.14
C GLU A 148 2.00 -5.76 -4.81
N ALA A 149 3.28 -6.13 -4.75
CA ALA A 149 3.87 -6.71 -3.55
C ALA A 149 3.95 -5.69 -2.39
N ASP A 150 4.33 -4.44 -2.68
CA ASP A 150 4.40 -3.37 -1.69
C ASP A 150 2.99 -3.05 -1.15
N ALA A 151 1.96 -3.02 -2.01
CA ALA A 151 0.56 -2.86 -1.58
C ALA A 151 0.04 -4.03 -0.73
N CYS A 152 0.38 -5.27 -1.07
CA CYS A 152 0.05 -6.44 -0.26
C CYS A 152 0.72 -6.41 1.11
N ALA A 153 1.98 -5.98 1.19
CA ALA A 153 2.70 -5.83 2.46
C ALA A 153 2.07 -4.75 3.34
N LEU A 154 1.65 -3.64 2.76
CA LEU A 154 0.94 -2.56 3.43
C LEU A 154 -0.42 -3.02 3.96
N TRP A 155 -1.18 -3.79 3.15
CA TRP A 155 -2.46 -4.37 3.54
C TRP A 155 -2.28 -5.32 4.74
N ASP A 156 -1.30 -6.21 4.69
CA ASP A 156 -1.00 -7.15 5.78
C ASP A 156 -0.60 -6.43 7.07
N TYR A 157 0.23 -5.39 6.95
CA TYR A 157 0.60 -4.51 8.05
C TYR A 157 -0.63 -3.91 8.74
N GLN A 158 -1.56 -3.35 7.98
CA GLN A 158 -2.78 -2.74 8.53
C GLN A 158 -3.72 -3.79 9.13
N CYS A 159 -3.90 -4.92 8.49
CA CYS A 159 -4.74 -6.03 8.98
C CYS A 159 -4.28 -6.54 10.34
N ARG A 160 -2.97 -6.55 10.61
CA ARG A 160 -2.44 -6.93 11.92
C ARG A 160 -2.94 -6.04 13.06
N PHE A 161 -3.02 -4.72 12.84
CA PHE A 161 -3.52 -3.81 13.88
C PHE A 161 -5.00 -3.96 14.12
N LEU A 162 -5.75 -4.30 13.09
CA LEU A 162 -7.20 -4.50 13.17
C LEU A 162 -7.57 -5.86 13.78
N ARG A 163 -6.77 -6.88 13.48
CA ARG A 163 -7.00 -8.27 13.88
C ARG A 163 -5.69 -8.95 14.29
N PRO A 164 -5.13 -8.61 15.47
CA PRO A 164 -3.89 -9.22 15.97
C PRO A 164 -3.96 -10.74 16.10
N ASP A 165 -5.15 -11.28 16.36
CA ASP A 165 -5.44 -12.70 16.43
C ASP A 165 -5.17 -13.47 15.14
N LEU A 166 -5.18 -12.78 13.99
CA LEU A 166 -4.90 -13.34 12.66
C LEU A 166 -3.45 -13.13 12.22
N ALA A 167 -2.68 -12.29 12.91
CA ALA A 167 -1.30 -11.93 12.54
C ALA A 167 -0.32 -13.12 12.55
N SER A 168 -0.60 -14.17 13.29
CA SER A 168 0.26 -15.36 13.34
C SER A 168 0.35 -16.11 12.01
N LYS A 169 -0.59 -15.91 11.10
CA LYS A 169 -0.61 -16.53 9.77
C LYS A 169 0.37 -15.87 8.81
N THR A 170 0.69 -14.59 9.05
CA THR A 170 1.54 -13.76 8.20
C THR A 170 2.86 -13.37 8.84
N ALA A 171 3.05 -13.64 10.14
CA ALA A 171 4.29 -13.32 10.85
C ALA A 171 5.52 -13.93 10.16
N PRO A 172 6.62 -13.16 9.98
CA PRO A 172 7.86 -13.68 9.39
C PRO A 172 8.37 -14.88 10.16
N ILE A 173 8.89 -15.88 9.46
CA ILE A 173 9.41 -17.14 10.05
C ILE A 173 10.45 -16.86 11.14
N PHE A 174 11.21 -15.77 11.04
CA PHE A 174 12.20 -15.34 12.02
C PHE A 174 11.62 -14.84 13.34
N SER A 175 10.33 -14.44 13.39
CA SER A 175 9.71 -14.04 14.66
C SER A 175 9.43 -15.24 15.59
N LYS A 176 9.37 -16.44 15.06
CA LYS A 176 9.22 -17.69 15.86
C LYS A 176 10.52 -18.15 16.50
N ALA A 177 11.67 -17.70 16.02
CA ALA A 177 12.98 -18.08 16.57
C ALA A 177 13.43 -17.20 17.76
N LEU A 178 12.75 -16.08 18.03
CA LEU A 178 13.09 -15.15 19.13
C LEU A 178 12.21 -15.34 20.38
N ILE A 179 11.31 -16.32 20.39
CA ILE A 179 10.48 -16.67 21.55
C ILE A 179 10.96 -18.04 22.10
N ARG A 180 12.24 -18.12 22.43
CA ARG A 180 12.78 -19.17 23.30
C ARG A 180 13.77 -18.56 24.27
#